data_c9fe50aa0ebd3378215ae94a91cde9ce
#
_entry.id   c9fe50aa0ebd3378215ae94a91cde9ce
#
_cell.length_a   1.000
_cell.length_b   1.000
_cell.length_c   1.000
_cell.angle_alpha   90.00
_cell.angle_beta   90.00
_cell.angle_gamma   90.00
#
_symmetry.space_group_name_H-M   'P 1'
#
loop_
_entity.id
_entity.type
_entity.pdbx_description
1 polymer ?
#
loop_
_entity_poly.entity_id
_entity_poly.type
_entity_poly.pdbx_seq_one_letter_code
_entity_poly.pdbx_strand_id
1 'polypeptide(L)'
;MSKPLALVYYSNLLPGSQVAVRLQDLGYRVQAFNRAALLPPACEREKPLVVIAELWPAGEACDAIAKLKANPATQHLPVLAYSPSHDAATQARAKEAGVNLLAGHAAVAGHLPQLLDQILQVE
;
A
#
# COMPACT_ATOMS: atom_id res chain seq x y z
N MET A 1 17.90 -17.39 2.04
CA MET A 1 17.61 -16.18 1.29
C MET A 1 16.45 -15.45 1.94
N SER A 2 16.55 -14.16 2.02
CA SER A 2 15.49 -13.39 2.63
C SER A 2 14.38 -13.13 1.62
N LYS A 3 13.14 -13.15 2.12
CA LYS A 3 11.99 -12.84 1.29
C LYS A 3 11.82 -11.32 1.22
N PRO A 4 11.27 -10.81 0.11
CA PRO A 4 10.99 -9.38 0.04
C PRO A 4 9.95 -9.00 1.08
N LEU A 5 10.04 -7.78 1.56
CA LEU A 5 9.15 -7.28 2.60
C LEU A 5 8.07 -6.40 2.00
N ALA A 6 6.84 -6.63 2.41
CA ALA A 6 5.71 -5.76 2.09
C ALA A 6 5.16 -5.18 3.38
N LEU A 7 4.94 -3.86 3.39
CA LEU A 7 4.27 -3.21 4.50
C LEU A 7 2.83 -2.97 4.11
N VAL A 8 1.91 -3.31 5.01
CA VAL A 8 0.48 -3.22 4.73
C VAL A 8 -0.18 -2.41 5.83
N TYR A 9 -0.88 -1.36 5.44
CA TYR A 9 -1.72 -0.61 6.37
C TYR A 9 -3.18 -0.89 6.08
N TYR A 10 -3.93 -1.27 7.11
CA TYR A 10 -5.37 -1.36 7.00
C TYR A 10 -6.02 -1.06 8.35
N SER A 11 -7.14 -0.37 8.31
CA SER A 11 -7.94 -0.11 9.51
C SER A 11 -9.11 -1.06 9.60
N ASN A 12 -9.56 -1.61 8.48
CA ASN A 12 -10.63 -2.61 8.43
C ASN A 12 -10.04 -3.98 8.20
N LEU A 13 -10.49 -4.94 9.00
CA LEU A 13 -9.94 -6.28 8.95
C LEU A 13 -10.10 -6.93 7.58
N LEU A 14 -11.18 -6.66 6.91
CA LEU A 14 -11.41 -7.16 5.56
C LEU A 14 -11.47 -5.98 4.61
N PRO A 15 -10.80 -6.04 3.46
CA PRO A 15 -9.97 -7.15 2.97
C PRO A 15 -8.53 -7.14 3.47
N GLY A 16 -8.18 -6.25 4.40
CA GLY A 16 -6.80 -6.05 4.81
C GLY A 16 -6.09 -7.33 5.22
N SER A 17 -6.73 -8.14 6.07
CA SER A 17 -6.11 -9.40 6.51
C SER A 17 -5.96 -10.37 5.36
N GLN A 18 -6.90 -10.36 4.40
CA GLN A 18 -6.80 -11.22 3.22
C GLN A 18 -5.62 -10.81 2.36
N VAL A 19 -5.39 -9.51 2.22
CA VAL A 19 -4.25 -9.01 1.46
C VAL A 19 -2.94 -9.50 2.10
N ALA A 20 -2.84 -9.40 3.42
CA ALA A 20 -1.65 -9.83 4.13
C ALA A 20 -1.39 -11.33 3.91
N VAL A 21 -2.42 -12.15 4.01
CA VAL A 21 -2.28 -13.60 3.80
C VAL A 21 -1.86 -13.90 2.36
N ARG A 22 -2.48 -13.22 1.39
CA ARG A 22 -2.11 -13.44 -0.01
C ARG A 22 -0.66 -13.06 -0.29
N LEU A 23 -0.19 -11.98 0.32
CA LEU A 23 1.21 -11.61 0.16
C LEU A 23 2.14 -12.69 0.70
N GLN A 24 1.80 -13.26 1.85
CA GLN A 24 2.58 -14.37 2.41
C GLN A 24 2.58 -15.56 1.46
N ASP A 25 1.43 -15.87 0.87
CA ASP A 25 1.33 -16.96 -0.10
C ASP A 25 2.20 -16.70 -1.33
N LEU A 26 2.38 -15.44 -1.68
CA LEU A 26 3.20 -15.04 -2.83
C LEU A 26 4.69 -14.97 -2.49
N GLY A 27 5.06 -15.27 -1.26
CA GLY A 27 6.46 -15.33 -0.87
C GLY A 27 6.99 -14.07 -0.22
N TYR A 28 6.13 -13.16 0.20
CA TYR A 28 6.55 -11.94 0.88
C TYR A 28 6.58 -12.12 2.39
N ARG A 29 7.49 -11.40 3.04
CA ARG A 29 7.34 -11.14 4.46
C ARG A 29 6.40 -9.95 4.59
N VAL A 30 5.52 -9.99 5.58
CA VAL A 30 4.50 -8.95 5.73
C VAL A 30 4.58 -8.35 7.12
N GLN A 31 4.60 -7.03 7.19
CA GLN A 31 4.36 -6.30 8.44
C GLN A 31 3.10 -5.49 8.25
N ALA A 32 2.15 -5.67 9.15
CA ALA A 32 0.85 -5.02 9.06
C ALA A 32 0.72 -3.96 10.14
N PHE A 33 0.12 -2.85 9.78
CA PHE A 33 -0.11 -1.73 10.71
C PHE A 33 -1.57 -1.33 10.64
N ASN A 34 -2.12 -0.95 11.79
CA ASN A 34 -3.51 -0.47 11.85
C ASN A 34 -3.59 1.05 12.04
N ARG A 35 -2.46 1.74 11.94
CA ARG A 35 -2.40 3.21 12.04
C ARG A 35 -1.53 3.74 10.93
N ALA A 36 -2.09 4.62 10.12
CA ALA A 36 -1.38 5.14 8.96
C ALA A 36 -0.10 5.88 9.36
N ALA A 37 -0.10 6.55 10.51
CA ALA A 37 1.05 7.31 10.95
C ALA A 37 2.30 6.45 11.16
N LEU A 38 2.15 5.15 11.31
CA LEU A 38 3.28 4.26 11.50
C LEU A 38 4.01 3.92 10.20
N LEU A 39 3.37 4.16 9.04
CA LEU A 39 3.97 3.80 7.76
C LEU A 39 5.25 4.56 7.43
N PRO A 40 5.28 5.90 7.51
CA PRO A 40 6.51 6.59 7.10
C PRO A 40 7.75 6.16 7.87
N PRO A 41 7.72 6.13 9.22
CA PRO A 41 8.93 5.68 9.93
C PRO A 41 9.27 4.22 9.68
N ALA A 42 8.26 3.37 9.51
CA ALA A 42 8.51 1.97 9.22
C ALA A 42 9.16 1.79 7.86
N CYS A 43 8.73 2.54 6.86
CA CYS A 43 9.32 2.46 5.53
C CYS A 43 10.78 2.91 5.54
N GLU A 44 11.11 3.96 6.29
CA GLU A 44 12.49 4.38 6.41
C GLU A 44 13.37 3.31 7.06
N ARG A 45 12.84 2.68 8.10
CA ARG A 45 13.59 1.71 8.88
C ARG A 45 13.73 0.38 8.14
N GLU A 46 12.63 -0.11 7.56
CA GLU A 46 12.58 -1.46 7.02
C GLU A 46 12.87 -1.55 5.53
N LYS A 47 12.70 -0.46 4.80
CA LYS A 47 12.97 -0.40 3.36
C LYS A 47 12.28 -1.53 2.60
N PRO A 48 10.94 -1.55 2.62
CA PRO A 48 10.19 -2.63 1.96
C PRO A 48 10.28 -2.55 0.45
N LEU A 49 9.91 -3.65 -0.21
CA LEU A 49 9.79 -3.68 -1.66
C LEU A 49 8.53 -2.97 -2.15
N VAL A 50 7.45 -3.07 -1.38
CA VAL A 50 6.16 -2.50 -1.78
C VAL A 50 5.39 -2.11 -0.52
N VAL A 51 4.56 -1.07 -0.66
CA VAL A 51 3.65 -0.63 0.39
C VAL A 51 2.22 -0.77 -0.13
N ILE A 52 1.37 -1.40 0.67
CA ILE A 52 -0.05 -1.52 0.34
C ILE A 52 -0.84 -0.83 1.44
N ALA A 53 -1.70 0.09 1.06
CA ALA A 53 -2.40 0.92 2.02
C ALA A 53 -3.88 1.02 1.70
N GLU A 54 -4.69 0.84 2.73
CA GLU A 54 -6.12 1.11 2.64
C GLU A 54 -6.35 2.62 2.75
N LEU A 55 -7.16 3.17 1.86
CA LEU A 55 -7.48 4.60 1.90
C LEU A 55 -8.68 4.86 2.81
N TRP A 56 -8.56 4.46 4.06
CA TRP A 56 -9.60 4.66 5.04
C TRP A 56 -9.00 4.68 6.45
N PRO A 57 -9.16 5.73 7.24
CA PRO A 57 -9.72 7.04 6.84
C PRO A 57 -8.84 7.68 5.77
N ALA A 58 -9.47 8.21 4.73
CA ALA A 58 -8.73 8.68 3.56
C ALA A 58 -7.71 9.75 3.90
N GLY A 59 -8.09 10.70 4.76
CA GLY A 59 -7.18 11.78 5.11
C GLY A 59 -5.89 11.30 5.75
N GLU A 60 -5.98 10.40 6.73
CA GLU A 60 -4.79 9.89 7.40
C GLU A 60 -3.93 9.05 6.48
N ALA A 61 -4.57 8.20 5.68
CA ALA A 61 -3.83 7.35 4.76
C ALA A 61 -3.10 8.17 3.70
N CYS A 62 -3.79 9.14 3.12
CA CYS A 62 -3.18 9.99 2.10
C CYS A 62 -2.06 10.84 2.68
N ASP A 63 -2.22 11.34 3.91
CA ASP A 63 -1.14 12.10 4.57
C ASP A 63 0.10 11.24 4.75
N ALA A 64 -0.08 9.99 5.17
CA ALA A 64 1.06 9.08 5.35
C ALA A 64 1.76 8.81 4.03
N ILE A 65 0.99 8.56 2.98
CA ILE A 65 1.57 8.30 1.66
C ILE A 65 2.28 9.54 1.14
N ALA A 66 1.71 10.72 1.34
CA ALA A 66 2.35 11.95 0.91
C ALA A 66 3.69 12.14 1.62
N LYS A 67 3.77 11.80 2.90
CA LYS A 67 5.03 11.88 3.62
C LYS A 67 6.07 10.92 3.06
N LEU A 68 5.65 9.72 2.66
CA LEU A 68 6.56 8.78 2.01
C LEU A 68 7.11 9.37 0.72
N LYS A 69 6.27 9.99 -0.07
CA LYS A 69 6.68 10.50 -1.37
C LYS A 69 7.46 11.79 -1.28
N ALA A 70 7.36 12.50 -0.14
CA ALA A 70 8.13 13.72 0.09
C ALA A 70 9.53 13.43 0.64
N ASN A 71 9.78 12.22 1.12
CA ASN A 71 11.05 11.85 1.74
C ASN A 71 11.96 11.18 0.72
N PRO A 72 13.15 11.74 0.44
CA PRO A 72 14.04 11.11 -0.55
C PRO A 72 14.39 9.66 -0.24
N ALA A 73 14.37 9.26 1.02
CA ALA A 73 14.71 7.90 1.40
C ALA A 73 13.61 6.90 1.03
N THR A 74 12.37 7.37 0.88
CA THR A 74 11.23 6.47 0.64
C THR A 74 10.42 6.82 -0.60
N GLN A 75 10.74 7.92 -1.28
CA GLN A 75 9.89 8.38 -2.40
C GLN A 75 9.86 7.39 -3.56
N HIS A 76 10.86 6.53 -3.67
CA HIS A 76 10.93 5.55 -4.76
C HIS A 76 10.07 4.31 -4.51
N LEU A 77 9.55 4.14 -3.29
CA LEU A 77 8.81 2.92 -2.96
C LEU A 77 7.47 2.91 -3.69
N PRO A 78 7.12 1.81 -4.36
CA PRO A 78 5.81 1.71 -4.99
C PRO A 78 4.72 1.55 -3.94
N VAL A 79 3.64 2.29 -4.13
CA VAL A 79 2.49 2.27 -3.21
C VAL A 79 1.27 1.82 -3.97
N LEU A 80 0.71 0.70 -3.55
CA LEU A 80 -0.59 0.22 -4.02
C LEU A 80 -1.63 0.58 -2.98
N ALA A 81 -2.59 1.41 -3.35
CA ALA A 81 -3.66 1.77 -2.45
C ALA A 81 -4.95 1.09 -2.87
N TYR A 82 -5.84 0.84 -1.93
CA TYR A 82 -7.14 0.30 -2.25
C TYR A 82 -8.21 1.03 -1.44
N SER A 83 -9.41 1.07 -1.98
CA SER A 83 -10.50 1.83 -1.40
C SER A 83 -11.83 1.14 -1.73
N PRO A 84 -12.82 1.23 -0.83
CA PRO A 84 -14.16 0.74 -1.14
C PRO A 84 -14.86 1.61 -2.16
N SER A 85 -14.36 2.81 -2.40
CA SER A 85 -14.99 3.77 -3.29
C SER A 85 -14.01 4.23 -4.36
N HIS A 86 -14.46 4.24 -5.61
CA HIS A 86 -13.66 4.73 -6.73
C HIS A 86 -14.22 6.03 -7.28
N ASP A 87 -14.76 6.88 -6.40
CA ASP A 87 -15.28 8.15 -6.86
C ASP A 87 -14.13 9.11 -7.23
N ALA A 88 -14.50 10.19 -7.89
CA ALA A 88 -13.50 11.13 -8.42
C ALA A 88 -12.69 11.78 -7.28
N ALA A 89 -13.32 12.02 -6.13
CA ALA A 89 -12.64 12.66 -5.01
C ALA A 89 -11.56 11.74 -4.45
N THR A 90 -11.86 10.46 -4.29
CA THR A 90 -10.90 9.47 -3.79
C THR A 90 -9.74 9.32 -4.78
N GLN A 91 -10.04 9.24 -6.06
CA GLN A 91 -8.99 9.12 -7.06
C GLN A 91 -8.08 10.35 -7.08
N ALA A 92 -8.65 11.54 -6.95
CA ALA A 92 -7.87 12.77 -6.93
C ALA A 92 -6.96 12.82 -5.69
N ARG A 93 -7.48 12.44 -4.54
CA ARG A 93 -6.67 12.41 -3.31
C ARG A 93 -5.52 11.43 -3.41
N ALA A 94 -5.78 10.24 -3.96
CA ALA A 94 -4.75 9.23 -4.12
C ALA A 94 -3.65 9.74 -5.05
N LYS A 95 -4.04 10.34 -6.15
CA LYS A 95 -3.09 10.86 -7.12
C LYS A 95 -2.24 11.97 -6.50
N GLU A 96 -2.85 12.89 -5.77
CA GLU A 96 -2.12 13.96 -5.12
C GLU A 96 -1.14 13.44 -4.08
N ALA A 97 -1.50 12.38 -3.38
CA ALA A 97 -0.62 11.80 -2.37
C ALA A 97 0.56 11.04 -3.00
N GLY A 98 0.46 10.69 -4.28
CA GLY A 98 1.54 9.98 -4.96
C GLY A 98 1.35 8.48 -5.04
N VAL A 99 0.11 8.00 -4.90
CA VAL A 99 -0.20 6.58 -5.04
C VAL A 99 0.16 6.12 -6.45
N ASN A 100 0.87 5.01 -6.53
CA ASN A 100 1.28 4.47 -7.83
C ASN A 100 0.15 3.74 -8.54
N LEU A 101 -0.71 3.08 -7.78
CA LEU A 101 -1.85 2.36 -8.35
C LEU A 101 -2.97 2.31 -7.32
N LEU A 102 -4.18 2.66 -7.73
CA LEU A 102 -5.36 2.59 -6.88
C LEU A 102 -6.27 1.47 -7.37
N ALA A 103 -6.68 0.61 -6.45
CA ALA A 103 -7.53 -0.54 -6.76
C ALA A 103 -8.76 -0.54 -5.88
N GLY A 104 -9.79 -1.28 -6.28
CA GLY A 104 -10.96 -1.51 -5.44
C GLY A 104 -10.71 -2.67 -4.50
N HIS A 105 -11.59 -2.82 -3.50
CA HIS A 105 -11.47 -3.92 -2.54
C HIS A 105 -11.49 -5.28 -3.22
N ALA A 106 -12.40 -5.46 -4.20
CA ALA A 106 -12.51 -6.74 -4.88
C ALA A 106 -11.24 -7.05 -5.68
N ALA A 107 -10.68 -6.02 -6.33
CA ALA A 107 -9.48 -6.22 -7.14
C ALA A 107 -8.27 -6.55 -6.28
N VAL A 108 -8.10 -5.84 -5.16
CA VAL A 108 -6.94 -6.09 -4.31
C VAL A 108 -7.00 -7.47 -3.66
N ALA A 109 -8.21 -7.96 -3.38
CA ALA A 109 -8.37 -9.29 -2.79
C ALA A 109 -8.26 -10.39 -3.84
N GLY A 110 -8.80 -10.18 -5.04
CA GLY A 110 -8.89 -11.22 -6.06
C GLY A 110 -7.80 -11.19 -7.12
N HIS A 111 -7.16 -10.05 -7.34
CA HIS A 111 -6.19 -9.89 -8.42
C HIS A 111 -4.86 -9.31 -7.92
N LEU A 112 -4.50 -9.61 -6.69
CA LEU A 112 -3.29 -9.05 -6.10
C LEU A 112 -2.02 -9.36 -6.91
N PRO A 113 -1.80 -10.59 -7.39
CA PRO A 113 -0.59 -10.84 -8.17
C PRO A 113 -0.48 -9.95 -9.41
N GLN A 114 -1.59 -9.75 -10.11
CA GLN A 114 -1.58 -8.90 -11.30
C GLN A 114 -1.30 -7.45 -10.95
N LEU A 115 -1.86 -6.96 -9.83
CA LEU A 115 -1.61 -5.59 -9.39
C LEU A 115 -0.15 -5.39 -8.98
N LEU A 116 0.43 -6.36 -8.30
CA LEU A 116 1.84 -6.29 -7.93
C LEU A 116 2.72 -6.28 -9.17
N ASP A 117 2.39 -7.11 -10.16
CA ASP A 117 3.14 -7.10 -11.41
C ASP A 117 3.15 -5.72 -12.05
N GLN A 118 2.00 -5.03 -12.01
CA GLN A 118 1.90 -3.71 -12.62
C GLN A 118 2.79 -2.69 -11.94
N ILE A 119 2.81 -2.67 -10.60
CA ILE A 119 3.54 -1.62 -9.91
C ILE A 119 5.00 -1.97 -9.68
N LEU A 120 5.37 -3.24 -9.77
CA LEU A 120 6.76 -3.66 -9.60
C LEU A 120 7.51 -3.81 -10.92
N GLN A 121 6.81 -3.69 -12.05
CA GLN A 121 7.48 -3.66 -13.34
C GLN A 121 8.11 -2.30 -13.52
N VAL A 122 9.44 -2.32 -13.41
CA VAL A 122 10.17 -1.09 -13.53
C VAL A 122 10.96 -1.17 -14.79
N GLU A 123 10.82 -0.24 -15.59
CA GLU A 123 11.53 -0.23 -16.71
C GLU A 123 12.71 0.39 -16.70
#